data_0cb15efd71227d13491e1cc0822a65a8
#
_entry.id   0cb15efd71227d13491e1cc0822a65a8
#
_cell.length_a   1.000
_cell.length_b   1.000
_cell.length_c   1.000
_cell.angle_alpha   90.00
_cell.angle_beta   90.00
_cell.angle_gamma   90.00
#
_symmetry.space_group_name_H-M   'P 1'
#
loop_
_entity.id
_entity.type
_entity.pdbx_description
1 polymer ?
#
loop_
_entity_poly.entity_id
_entity_poly.type
_entity_poly.pdbx_seq_one_letter_code
_entity_poly.pdbx_strand_id
1 'polypeptide(L)'
;MKKLLCLLLSLFCLTGCQPVEQGQPEPMDIPKDEYVWEEAGAAILLPEGTMTYCDVHIAESGALWFDFKDGGDTAFWLEAWEKGVEEPLEEQLGVFTLGETDTHVIQVMTSTCGTLSNEKIRPLWEEMRKKAVEMTEENILLMQQ
;
A
#
# COMPACT_ATOMS: atom_id res chain seq x y z
N MET A 1 16.74 -36.00 66.39
CA MET A 1 16.78 -34.63 65.80
C MET A 1 17.45 -34.55 64.41
N LYS A 2 17.74 -35.67 63.75
CA LYS A 2 18.34 -35.65 62.39
C LYS A 2 17.35 -35.83 61.23
N LYS A 3 16.07 -36.04 61.54
CA LYS A 3 15.04 -36.26 60.51
C LYS A 3 14.20 -35.02 60.19
N LEU A 4 14.34 -33.93 60.92
CA LEU A 4 13.60 -32.71 60.71
C LEU A 4 14.27 -31.71 59.76
N LEU A 5 15.57 -31.94 59.50
CA LEU A 5 16.38 -31.01 58.68
C LEU A 5 16.28 -31.31 57.17
N CYS A 6 15.85 -32.51 56.79
CA CYS A 6 15.68 -32.88 55.37
C CYS A 6 14.35 -32.45 54.80
N LEU A 7 13.35 -32.09 55.62
CA LEU A 7 12.04 -31.70 55.13
C LEU A 7 11.94 -30.19 54.75
N LEU A 8 12.88 -29.40 55.25
CA LEU A 8 12.94 -27.94 54.95
C LEU A 8 13.71 -27.61 53.70
N LEU A 9 14.50 -28.53 53.13
CA LEU A 9 15.27 -28.27 51.92
C LEU A 9 14.50 -28.65 50.64
N SER A 10 13.38 -29.38 50.74
CA SER A 10 12.58 -29.77 49.56
C SER A 10 11.49 -28.77 49.21
N LEU A 11 11.29 -27.70 50.02
CA LEU A 11 10.26 -26.70 49.74
C LEU A 11 10.75 -25.47 48.97
N PHE A 12 12.05 -25.42 48.67
CA PHE A 12 12.65 -24.25 47.96
C PHE A 12 12.87 -24.46 46.47
N CYS A 13 12.52 -25.61 45.91
CA CYS A 13 12.73 -25.89 44.49
C CYS A 13 11.47 -25.78 43.60
N LEU A 14 10.38 -25.21 44.12
CA LEU A 14 9.12 -25.05 43.36
C LEU A 14 8.79 -23.59 42.98
N THR A 15 9.73 -22.65 43.13
CA THR A 15 9.54 -21.30 42.66
C THR A 15 10.55 -20.97 41.59
N GLY A 16 10.33 -21.43 40.37
CA GLY A 16 11.29 -21.06 39.33
C GLY A 16 11.08 -21.72 37.99
N CYS A 17 9.91 -21.60 37.44
CA CYS A 17 9.68 -21.60 35.99
C CYS A 17 8.33 -20.94 35.75
N GLN A 18 8.28 -19.62 35.88
CA GLN A 18 7.25 -18.89 35.16
C GLN A 18 7.64 -19.02 33.69
N PRO A 19 6.73 -19.50 32.81
CA PRO A 19 6.95 -19.34 31.39
C PRO A 19 7.05 -17.85 31.14
N VAL A 20 8.18 -17.41 30.61
CA VAL A 20 8.31 -16.10 30.00
C VAL A 20 7.27 -16.12 28.89
N GLU A 21 6.15 -15.43 29.09
CA GLU A 21 5.29 -15.06 27.98
C GLU A 21 6.19 -14.29 27.02
N GLN A 22 6.63 -14.98 25.98
CA GLN A 22 7.16 -14.33 24.80
C GLN A 22 6.02 -13.49 24.31
N GLY A 23 6.08 -12.19 24.58
CA GLY A 23 5.16 -11.23 24.01
C GLY A 23 5.11 -11.52 22.52
N GLN A 24 3.92 -11.82 22.01
CA GLN A 24 3.70 -11.85 20.57
C GLN A 24 4.34 -10.57 20.02
N PRO A 25 5.20 -10.65 19.00
CA PRO A 25 5.70 -9.45 18.36
C PRO A 25 4.47 -8.63 17.99
N GLU A 26 4.40 -7.40 18.49
CA GLU A 26 3.37 -6.46 18.04
C GLU A 26 3.40 -6.48 16.52
N PRO A 27 2.23 -6.56 15.85
CA PRO A 27 2.20 -6.51 14.40
C PRO A 27 2.94 -5.25 14.00
N MET A 28 4.06 -5.44 13.30
CA MET A 28 4.83 -4.32 12.75
C MET A 28 3.85 -3.58 11.86
N ASP A 29 3.52 -2.33 12.21
CA ASP A 29 2.75 -1.44 11.36
C ASP A 29 3.54 -1.28 10.06
N ILE A 30 3.24 -2.14 9.08
CA ILE A 30 3.76 -1.99 7.73
C ILE A 30 3.12 -0.69 7.24
N PRO A 31 3.91 0.33 6.88
CA PRO A 31 3.35 1.55 6.33
C PRO A 31 2.43 1.17 5.19
N LYS A 32 1.15 1.47 5.31
CA LYS A 32 0.22 1.27 4.21
C LYS A 32 0.68 2.20 3.10
N ASP A 33 0.83 1.67 1.90
CA ASP A 33 1.04 2.50 0.71
C ASP A 33 -0.25 3.29 0.48
N GLU A 34 -0.28 4.53 0.97
CA GLU A 34 -1.44 5.41 0.95
C GLU A 34 -1.02 6.79 0.45
N TYR A 35 -1.82 7.37 -0.41
CA TYR A 35 -1.64 8.73 -0.89
C TYR A 35 -2.89 9.56 -0.62
N VAL A 36 -2.74 10.65 0.13
CA VAL A 36 -3.82 11.61 0.37
C VAL A 36 -3.92 12.55 -0.81
N TRP A 37 -5.01 12.46 -1.56
CA TRP A 37 -5.30 13.27 -2.74
C TRP A 37 -6.41 14.27 -2.41
N GLU A 38 -6.02 15.41 -1.86
CA GLU A 38 -6.96 16.44 -1.38
C GLU A 38 -7.88 16.95 -2.48
N GLU A 39 -7.36 17.16 -3.68
CA GLU A 39 -8.13 17.65 -4.84
C GLU A 39 -9.25 16.69 -5.24
N ALA A 40 -9.01 15.42 -5.17
CA ALA A 40 -10.01 14.38 -5.43
C ALA A 40 -10.93 14.08 -4.24
N GLY A 41 -10.62 14.63 -3.06
CA GLY A 41 -11.39 14.40 -1.83
C GLY A 41 -11.25 12.99 -1.26
N ALA A 42 -10.14 12.30 -1.51
CA ALA A 42 -9.91 10.93 -1.07
C ALA A 42 -8.45 10.66 -0.68
N ALA A 43 -8.25 9.64 0.13
CA ALA A 43 -6.99 8.96 0.23
C ALA A 43 -7.05 7.66 -0.59
N ILE A 44 -5.99 7.34 -1.30
CA ILE A 44 -5.92 6.17 -2.17
C ILE A 44 -4.99 5.15 -1.54
N LEU A 45 -5.51 3.94 -1.30
CA LEU A 45 -4.69 2.79 -0.93
C LEU A 45 -4.01 2.24 -2.18
N LEU A 46 -2.72 2.46 -2.27
CA LEU A 46 -1.89 2.07 -3.40
C LEU A 46 -1.49 0.59 -3.34
N PRO A 47 -1.08 -0.02 -4.45
CA PRO A 47 -0.48 -1.33 -4.44
C PRO A 47 0.72 -1.40 -3.49
N GLU A 48 0.84 -2.50 -2.76
CA GLU A 48 1.97 -2.73 -1.84
C GLU A 48 3.31 -2.54 -2.52
N GLY A 49 4.19 -1.77 -1.90
CA GLY A 49 5.53 -1.44 -2.40
C GLY A 49 5.59 -0.18 -3.27
N THR A 50 4.45 0.44 -3.63
CA THR A 50 4.44 1.64 -4.47
C THR A 50 5.33 2.74 -3.88
N MET A 51 5.11 3.12 -2.62
CA MET A 51 5.89 4.20 -1.99
C MET A 51 7.35 3.81 -1.70
N THR A 52 7.63 2.51 -1.65
CA THR A 52 9.00 2.00 -1.51
C THR A 52 9.80 2.15 -2.80
N TYR A 53 9.20 1.78 -3.93
CA TYR A 53 9.90 1.67 -5.21
C TYR A 53 9.69 2.84 -6.14
N CYS A 54 8.62 3.65 -5.93
CA CYS A 54 8.29 4.78 -6.79
C CYS A 54 8.40 6.11 -6.07
N ASP A 55 8.68 7.15 -6.85
CA ASP A 55 8.43 8.53 -6.50
C ASP A 55 7.09 8.95 -7.08
N VAL A 56 6.38 9.82 -6.36
CA VAL A 56 5.11 10.38 -6.82
C VAL A 56 5.33 11.79 -7.32
N HIS A 57 4.83 12.10 -8.49
CA HIS A 57 4.78 13.49 -8.94
C HIS A 57 3.39 13.83 -9.50
N ILE A 58 3.02 15.09 -9.36
CA ILE A 58 1.77 15.62 -9.86
C ILE A 58 2.04 16.26 -11.22
N ALA A 59 1.36 15.78 -12.27
CA ALA A 59 1.41 16.38 -13.59
C ALA A 59 0.67 17.73 -13.63
N GLU A 60 0.88 18.52 -14.67
CA GLU A 60 0.15 19.78 -14.90
C GLU A 60 -1.38 19.56 -14.98
N SER A 61 -1.81 18.39 -15.42
CA SER A 61 -3.24 17.98 -15.43
C SER A 61 -3.82 17.64 -14.07
N GLY A 62 -3.00 17.58 -13.00
CA GLY A 62 -3.39 17.09 -11.69
C GLY A 62 -3.26 15.56 -11.52
N ALA A 63 -2.91 14.83 -12.58
CA ALA A 63 -2.71 13.38 -12.50
C ALA A 63 -1.54 13.02 -11.59
N LEU A 64 -1.69 11.93 -10.84
CA LEU A 64 -0.65 11.40 -9.96
C LEU A 64 0.14 10.30 -10.69
N TRP A 65 1.41 10.56 -10.95
CA TRP A 65 2.31 9.63 -11.63
C TRP A 65 3.22 8.94 -10.62
N PHE A 66 3.34 7.62 -10.75
CA PHE A 66 4.19 6.77 -9.91
C PHE A 66 5.32 6.22 -10.76
N ASP A 67 6.48 6.86 -10.65
CA ASP A 67 7.66 6.51 -11.45
C ASP A 67 8.68 5.77 -10.59
N PHE A 68 9.22 4.68 -11.13
CA PHE A 68 10.27 3.94 -10.45
C PHE A 68 11.49 4.82 -10.19
N LYS A 69 11.99 4.81 -8.94
CA LYS A 69 13.23 5.49 -8.52
C LYS A 69 14.44 5.05 -9.35
N ASP A 70 14.45 3.77 -9.73
CA ASP A 70 15.48 3.18 -10.59
C ASP A 70 15.08 3.27 -12.06
N GLY A 71 15.43 4.38 -12.71
CA GLY A 71 15.27 4.56 -14.16
C GLY A 71 14.15 5.51 -14.57
N GLY A 72 13.27 5.91 -13.67
CA GLY A 72 12.20 6.89 -13.95
C GLY A 72 11.09 6.37 -14.86
N ASP A 73 11.00 5.04 -15.08
CA ASP A 73 9.91 4.46 -15.85
C ASP A 73 8.61 4.48 -15.02
N THR A 74 7.51 4.89 -15.65
CA THR A 74 6.21 4.96 -14.98
C THR A 74 5.65 3.57 -14.70
N ALA A 75 5.31 3.31 -13.46
CA ALA A 75 4.61 2.08 -13.05
C ALA A 75 3.14 2.15 -13.47
N PHE A 76 2.44 3.18 -13.04
CA PHE A 76 1.05 3.50 -13.35
C PHE A 76 0.79 4.97 -12.97
N TRP A 77 -0.38 5.49 -13.33
CA TRP A 77 -0.82 6.81 -12.88
C TRP A 77 -2.32 6.80 -12.58
N LEU A 78 -2.76 7.77 -11.79
CA LEU A 78 -4.15 8.01 -11.44
C LEU A 78 -4.58 9.35 -12.00
N GLU A 79 -5.80 9.39 -12.53
CA GLU A 79 -6.46 10.62 -12.95
C GLU A 79 -7.78 10.79 -12.21
N ALA A 80 -8.09 12.03 -11.82
CA ALA A 80 -9.36 12.41 -11.21
C ALA A 80 -10.08 13.39 -12.14
N TRP A 81 -11.29 13.01 -12.55
CA TRP A 81 -12.12 13.77 -13.48
C TRP A 81 -13.26 14.44 -12.71
N GLU A 82 -13.31 15.76 -12.71
CA GLU A 82 -14.34 16.51 -11.98
C GLU A 82 -15.72 16.28 -12.59
N LYS A 83 -16.64 15.77 -11.78
CA LYS A 83 -18.01 15.43 -12.21
C LYS A 83 -18.77 16.65 -12.72
N GLY A 84 -19.30 16.53 -13.92
CA GLY A 84 -20.06 17.61 -14.57
C GLY A 84 -19.21 18.70 -15.23
N VAL A 85 -17.88 18.61 -15.13
CA VAL A 85 -16.93 19.52 -15.78
C VAL A 85 -16.10 18.78 -16.82
N GLU A 86 -15.62 17.59 -16.47
CA GLU A 86 -14.78 16.75 -17.30
C GLU A 86 -15.43 15.39 -17.56
N GLU A 87 -15.12 14.79 -18.69
CA GLU A 87 -15.55 13.43 -19.01
C GLU A 87 -14.39 12.46 -18.83
N PRO A 88 -14.55 11.41 -17.97
CA PRO A 88 -13.54 10.35 -17.84
C PRO A 88 -13.31 9.66 -19.19
N LEU A 89 -12.13 9.10 -19.36
CA LEU A 89 -11.83 8.30 -20.55
C LEU A 89 -12.69 7.03 -20.58
N GLU A 90 -13.05 6.60 -21.79
CA GLU A 90 -13.68 5.30 -21.96
C GLU A 90 -12.72 4.17 -21.51
N GLU A 91 -13.28 3.19 -20.79
CA GLU A 91 -12.51 2.02 -20.38
C GLU A 91 -11.99 1.26 -21.60
N GLN A 92 -10.70 1.02 -21.60
CA GLN A 92 -9.98 0.32 -22.65
C GLN A 92 -8.71 -0.30 -22.08
N LEU A 93 -7.91 -0.94 -22.94
CA LEU A 93 -6.63 -1.51 -22.50
C LEU A 93 -5.73 -0.44 -21.87
N GLY A 94 -5.46 -0.63 -20.60
CA GLY A 94 -4.63 0.30 -19.80
C GLY A 94 -5.38 1.47 -19.16
N VAL A 95 -6.71 1.55 -19.30
CA VAL A 95 -7.57 2.57 -18.65
C VAL A 95 -8.70 1.86 -17.92
N PHE A 96 -8.78 2.03 -16.60
CA PHE A 96 -9.75 1.36 -15.74
C PHE A 96 -10.36 2.35 -14.76
N THR A 97 -11.68 2.34 -14.61
CA THR A 97 -12.34 3.13 -13.57
C THR A 97 -12.15 2.46 -12.22
N LEU A 98 -11.46 3.15 -11.32
CA LEU A 98 -11.24 2.70 -9.96
C LEU A 98 -12.51 2.86 -9.11
N GLY A 99 -13.14 4.01 -9.21
CA GLY A 99 -14.35 4.35 -8.48
C GLY A 99 -14.62 5.86 -8.49
N GLU A 100 -15.43 6.31 -7.55
CA GLU A 100 -15.88 7.70 -7.49
C GLU A 100 -15.80 8.26 -6.06
N THR A 101 -15.54 9.57 -5.98
CA THR A 101 -15.78 10.38 -4.80
C THR A 101 -17.05 11.24 -5.00
N ASP A 102 -17.39 12.09 -4.06
CA ASP A 102 -18.53 13.01 -4.22
C ASP A 102 -18.34 13.95 -5.42
N THR A 103 -17.10 14.30 -5.72
CA THR A 103 -16.75 15.32 -6.72
C THR A 103 -16.03 14.80 -7.95
N HIS A 104 -15.40 13.63 -7.89
CA HIS A 104 -14.57 13.13 -8.99
C HIS A 104 -14.84 11.65 -9.33
N VAL A 105 -14.58 11.30 -10.58
CA VAL A 105 -14.37 9.92 -11.03
C VAL A 105 -12.88 9.68 -11.05
N ILE A 106 -12.41 8.58 -10.44
CA ILE A 106 -10.99 8.23 -10.37
C ILE A 106 -10.72 7.06 -11.29
N GLN A 107 -9.75 7.23 -12.18
CA GLN A 107 -9.28 6.18 -13.07
C GLN A 107 -7.81 5.83 -12.79
N VAL A 108 -7.50 4.54 -12.89
CA VAL A 108 -6.14 4.02 -12.91
C VAL A 108 -5.72 3.74 -14.33
N MET A 109 -4.51 4.16 -14.66
CA MET A 109 -3.95 4.00 -15.99
C MET A 109 -2.60 3.31 -15.93
N THR A 110 -2.36 2.45 -16.91
CA THR A 110 -1.10 1.73 -17.05
C THR A 110 -0.58 1.87 -18.46
N SER A 111 0.74 1.94 -18.62
CA SER A 111 1.35 1.91 -19.94
C SER A 111 1.08 0.56 -20.62
N THR A 112 0.69 0.59 -21.87
CA THR A 112 0.53 -0.61 -22.71
C THR A 112 1.82 -0.96 -23.46
N CYS A 113 2.80 -0.04 -23.46
CA CYS A 113 4.09 -0.25 -24.12
C CYS A 113 5.11 -0.81 -23.14
N GLY A 114 5.72 -1.93 -23.51
CA GLY A 114 6.65 -2.64 -22.64
C GLY A 114 8.13 -2.20 -22.73
N THR A 115 8.43 -1.02 -23.28
CA THR A 115 9.81 -0.53 -23.36
C THR A 115 10.17 0.19 -22.08
N LEU A 116 11.20 -0.31 -21.39
CA LEU A 116 11.72 0.28 -20.15
C LEU A 116 13.11 0.88 -20.39
N SER A 117 13.40 1.97 -19.70
CA SER A 117 14.74 2.57 -19.66
C SER A 117 15.72 1.67 -18.91
N ASN A 118 15.22 0.94 -17.90
CA ASN A 118 15.99 -0.02 -17.14
C ASN A 118 15.32 -1.40 -17.16
N GLU A 119 15.77 -2.28 -18.02
CA GLU A 119 15.22 -3.64 -18.16
C GLU A 119 15.36 -4.50 -16.90
N LYS A 120 16.23 -4.15 -15.96
CA LYS A 120 16.41 -4.89 -14.71
C LYS A 120 15.20 -4.80 -13.79
N ILE A 121 14.41 -3.72 -13.91
CA ILE A 121 13.19 -3.55 -13.10
C ILE A 121 11.97 -4.23 -13.72
N ARG A 122 12.07 -4.83 -14.90
CA ARG A 122 10.92 -5.40 -15.62
C ARG A 122 10.03 -6.30 -14.76
N PRO A 123 10.54 -7.27 -13.97
CA PRO A 123 9.68 -8.12 -13.15
C PRO A 123 8.86 -7.32 -12.12
N LEU A 124 9.49 -6.31 -11.49
CA LEU A 124 8.82 -5.43 -10.52
C LEU A 124 7.80 -4.52 -11.21
N TRP A 125 8.13 -3.99 -12.39
CA TRP A 125 7.24 -3.17 -13.20
C TRP A 125 5.98 -3.94 -13.63
N GLU A 126 6.13 -5.18 -14.10
CA GLU A 126 5.01 -6.05 -14.47
C GLU A 126 4.12 -6.38 -13.27
N GLU A 127 4.73 -6.69 -12.12
CA GLU A 127 4.01 -6.96 -10.88
C GLU A 127 3.22 -5.72 -10.41
N MET A 128 3.84 -4.55 -10.40
CA MET A 128 3.20 -3.31 -9.97
C MET A 128 2.02 -2.93 -10.88
N ARG A 129 2.19 -3.05 -12.19
CA ARG A 129 1.11 -2.83 -13.16
C ARG A 129 -0.06 -3.78 -12.94
N LYS A 130 0.23 -5.06 -12.71
CA LYS A 130 -0.81 -6.07 -12.41
C LYS A 130 -1.59 -5.68 -11.18
N LYS A 131 -0.91 -5.33 -10.09
CA LYS A 131 -1.55 -4.89 -8.84
C LYS A 131 -2.37 -3.60 -9.04
N ALA A 132 -1.88 -2.65 -9.85
CA ALA A 132 -2.62 -1.42 -10.15
C ALA A 132 -3.93 -1.71 -10.90
N VAL A 133 -3.94 -2.64 -11.85
CA VAL A 133 -5.14 -3.06 -12.58
C VAL A 133 -6.13 -3.82 -11.69
N GLU A 134 -5.66 -4.45 -10.62
CA GLU A 134 -6.48 -5.18 -9.64
C GLU A 134 -7.08 -4.26 -8.56
N MET A 135 -6.75 -2.97 -8.54
CA MET A 135 -7.36 -1.99 -7.64
C MET A 135 -8.87 -1.87 -7.91
N THR A 136 -9.63 -1.61 -6.85
CA THR A 136 -11.09 -1.49 -6.87
C THR A 136 -11.53 -0.23 -6.10
N GLU A 137 -12.83 0.04 -6.06
CA GLU A 137 -13.40 1.13 -5.26
C GLU A 137 -13.04 1.05 -3.76
N GLU A 138 -12.74 -0.15 -3.24
CA GLU A 138 -12.28 -0.34 -1.86
C GLU A 138 -10.91 0.32 -1.58
N ASN A 139 -10.17 0.65 -2.63
CA ASN A 139 -8.92 1.40 -2.52
C ASN A 139 -9.15 2.91 -2.34
N ILE A 140 -10.39 3.41 -2.48
CA ILE A 140 -10.75 4.81 -2.29
C ILE A 140 -11.28 5.01 -0.88
N LEU A 141 -10.56 5.75 -0.06
CA LEU A 141 -10.99 6.13 1.28
C LEU A 141 -11.50 7.57 1.24
N LEU A 142 -12.82 7.75 1.33
CA LEU A 142 -13.42 9.09 1.33
C LEU A 142 -12.96 9.88 2.56
N MET A 143 -12.46 11.09 2.33
CA MET A 143 -12.13 12.00 3.41
C MET A 143 -13.42 12.52 4.04
N GLN A 144 -13.57 12.33 5.35
CA GLN A 144 -14.68 12.93 6.09
C GLN A 144 -14.48 14.44 6.10
N GLN A 145 -15.46 15.16 5.57
CA GLN A 145 -15.54 16.62 5.62
C GLN A 145 -15.92 17.09 7.02
#